data_abc77d475826ae041c223d4112fa22ec
#
_entry.id   abc77d475826ae041c223d4112fa22ec
#
_cell.length_a   1.000
_cell.length_b   1.000
_cell.length_c   1.000
_cell.angle_alpha   90.00
_cell.angle_beta   90.00
_cell.angle_gamma   90.00
#
_symmetry.space_group_name_H-M   'P 1'
#
loop_
_entity.id
_entity.type
_entity.pdbx_description
1 polymer ?
#
loop_
_entity_poly.entity_id
_entity_poly.type
_entity_poly.pdbx_seq_one_letter_code
_entity_poly.pdbx_strand_id
1 'polypeptide(L)'
;MTSDIKPQRILTVGAERLRRRCTLLLVGLLLAPLAFADGPVRIKLATLVPKGSTYHRVLQDMGEAFRGAEGNGSTFTIYTDGSQGSEADVVRRMRVGQLNAALMSVIGLSEIDGSVSALQKMPMVFRSWEEIDYVSQTLRPSIERHFLDKGFVVVLWAEAGWVRFFSKQPAARPEDLKPRRMFAWAGDNEQVELMKALGFRPVVLETADIIPGLQTGLVDTVAVTPMWALATQLDRLAPYMIDVKWAPIVGALVVTRPSWEAMTPAARSAIQQSARQAVATLRAYQSRADDEAISVMEQRGLRVRRLSPRDSAAWEAFAQSAYPLIRGHMVPEDGFDATVRLVAQFRHESHQ
;
A
#
# COMPACT_ATOMS: atom_id res chain seq x y z
N MET A 1 -100.52 -21.47 -30.45
CA MET A 1 -99.95 -22.66 -29.81
C MET A 1 -98.48 -22.47 -29.76
N THR A 2 -98.05 -22.05 -28.63
CA THR A 2 -96.71 -21.62 -28.29
C THR A 2 -96.07 -22.73 -27.46
N SER A 3 -94.90 -23.19 -27.79
CA SER A 3 -94.14 -24.10 -26.95
C SER A 3 -92.83 -23.44 -26.57
N ASP A 4 -92.67 -23.20 -25.24
CA ASP A 4 -91.48 -22.78 -24.54
C ASP A 4 -90.37 -23.83 -24.64
N ILE A 5 -89.17 -23.41 -24.98
CA ILE A 5 -87.96 -24.23 -24.74
C ILE A 5 -86.97 -23.40 -23.94
N LYS A 6 -86.67 -23.84 -22.69
CA LYS A 6 -85.64 -23.33 -21.78
C LYS A 6 -84.27 -23.76 -22.26
N PRO A 7 -83.24 -22.88 -22.27
CA PRO A 7 -81.87 -23.30 -22.51
C PRO A 7 -81.23 -23.79 -21.23
N GLN A 8 -80.50 -24.91 -21.35
CA GLN A 8 -79.73 -25.57 -20.27
C GLN A 8 -78.45 -24.78 -19.87
N ARG A 9 -78.28 -24.61 -18.57
CA ARG A 9 -77.02 -24.20 -17.92
C ARG A 9 -76.06 -25.39 -17.88
N ILE A 10 -75.06 -25.49 -18.75
CA ILE A 10 -73.90 -26.34 -18.56
C ILE A 10 -72.69 -25.62 -19.17
N LEU A 11 -71.54 -25.67 -18.44
CA LEU A 11 -70.19 -25.20 -18.83
C LEU A 11 -69.73 -23.81 -18.33
N THR A 12 -69.62 -23.60 -17.01
CA THR A 12 -68.76 -22.51 -16.46
C THR A 12 -67.82 -22.93 -15.33
N VAL A 13 -67.78 -24.19 -14.92
CA VAL A 13 -66.93 -24.64 -13.79
C VAL A 13 -65.50 -25.04 -14.21
N GLY A 14 -65.25 -25.33 -15.51
CA GLY A 14 -63.92 -25.71 -15.99
C GLY A 14 -62.92 -24.58 -16.24
N ALA A 15 -63.44 -23.39 -16.55
CA ALA A 15 -62.57 -22.25 -16.97
C ALA A 15 -61.88 -21.53 -15.77
N GLU A 16 -62.50 -21.49 -14.60
CA GLU A 16 -61.92 -20.85 -13.40
C GLU A 16 -60.78 -21.69 -12.78
N ARG A 17 -60.88 -22.99 -12.78
CA ARG A 17 -59.80 -23.88 -12.29
C ARG A 17 -58.57 -23.84 -13.18
N LEU A 18 -58.69 -23.67 -14.46
CA LEU A 18 -57.58 -23.57 -15.40
C LEU A 18 -56.88 -22.19 -15.30
N ARG A 19 -57.67 -21.10 -15.14
CA ARG A 19 -57.12 -19.75 -14.94
C ARG A 19 -56.32 -19.65 -13.60
N ARG A 20 -56.80 -20.20 -12.51
CA ARG A 20 -56.08 -20.20 -11.20
C ARG A 20 -54.81 -21.02 -11.24
N ARG A 21 -54.71 -22.13 -12.00
CA ARG A 21 -53.49 -22.91 -12.14
C ARG A 21 -52.45 -22.24 -13.02
N CYS A 22 -52.88 -21.55 -14.10
CA CYS A 22 -51.98 -20.75 -14.94
C CYS A 22 -51.42 -19.50 -14.21
N THR A 23 -52.23 -18.83 -13.36
CA THR A 23 -51.77 -17.65 -12.61
C THR A 23 -50.78 -18.02 -11.51
N LEU A 24 -50.95 -19.19 -10.85
CA LEU A 24 -49.99 -19.68 -9.86
C LEU A 24 -48.66 -20.16 -10.48
N LEU A 25 -48.66 -20.67 -11.71
CA LEU A 25 -47.43 -21.03 -12.43
C LEU A 25 -46.68 -19.80 -12.97
N LEU A 26 -47.37 -18.70 -13.35
CA LEU A 26 -46.70 -17.46 -13.77
C LEU A 26 -46.09 -16.66 -12.57
N VAL A 27 -46.72 -16.69 -11.40
CA VAL A 27 -46.17 -16.05 -10.18
C VAL A 27 -44.99 -16.80 -9.62
N GLY A 28 -44.94 -18.13 -9.75
CA GLY A 28 -43.79 -18.95 -9.37
C GLY A 28 -42.56 -18.75 -10.24
N LEU A 29 -42.72 -18.34 -11.52
CA LEU A 29 -41.62 -18.07 -12.44
C LEU A 29 -40.97 -16.69 -12.26
N LEU A 30 -41.66 -15.74 -11.59
CA LEU A 30 -41.19 -14.39 -11.32
C LEU A 30 -40.37 -14.27 -9.99
N LEU A 31 -40.31 -15.34 -9.18
CA LEU A 31 -39.58 -15.40 -7.94
C LEU A 31 -38.35 -16.35 -8.01
N ALA A 32 -37.93 -16.78 -9.19
CA ALA A 32 -36.59 -17.32 -9.34
C ALA A 32 -35.60 -16.20 -9.00
N PRO A 33 -34.73 -16.35 -7.97
CA PRO A 33 -33.67 -15.37 -7.77
C PRO A 33 -32.89 -15.34 -9.10
N LEU A 34 -32.81 -14.14 -9.69
CA LEU A 34 -31.82 -13.85 -10.73
C LEU A 34 -30.47 -14.13 -10.06
N ALA A 35 -29.99 -15.36 -10.17
CA ALA A 35 -28.59 -15.65 -9.97
C ALA A 35 -27.88 -14.84 -11.05
N PHE A 36 -27.47 -13.62 -10.70
CA PHE A 36 -26.45 -12.94 -11.48
C PHE A 36 -25.28 -13.90 -11.50
N ALA A 37 -25.07 -14.55 -12.61
CA ALA A 37 -23.82 -15.23 -12.89
C ALA A 37 -22.80 -14.10 -12.91
N ASP A 38 -22.16 -13.84 -11.76
CA ASP A 38 -21.07 -12.89 -11.65
C ASP A 38 -20.03 -13.32 -12.68
N GLY A 39 -19.78 -12.46 -13.66
CA GLY A 39 -18.75 -12.68 -14.66
C GLY A 39 -17.38 -12.81 -13.95
N PRO A 40 -16.33 -13.25 -14.68
CA PRO A 40 -15.03 -13.47 -14.08
C PRO A 40 -14.49 -12.18 -13.43
N VAL A 41 -14.16 -12.25 -12.13
CA VAL A 41 -13.56 -11.13 -11.40
C VAL A 41 -12.10 -10.96 -11.84
N ARG A 42 -11.74 -9.75 -12.21
CA ARG A 42 -10.41 -9.41 -12.74
C ARG A 42 -9.71 -8.45 -11.79
N ILE A 43 -8.72 -8.94 -11.05
CA ILE A 43 -7.89 -8.10 -10.18
C ILE A 43 -6.64 -7.66 -10.96
N LYS A 44 -6.45 -6.34 -11.04
CA LYS A 44 -5.27 -5.68 -11.60
C LYS A 44 -4.59 -4.91 -10.47
N LEU A 45 -3.48 -5.47 -10.00
CA LEU A 45 -2.69 -4.95 -8.88
C LEU A 45 -1.45 -4.23 -9.38
N ALA A 46 -1.20 -3.01 -8.93
CA ALA A 46 0.02 -2.27 -9.19
C ALA A 46 0.88 -2.13 -7.93
N THR A 47 2.21 -2.09 -8.11
CA THR A 47 3.15 -1.90 -7.01
C THR A 47 4.52 -1.41 -7.50
N LEU A 48 5.29 -0.71 -6.64
CA LEU A 48 6.69 -0.37 -6.86
C LEU A 48 7.65 -1.53 -6.53
N VAL A 49 7.13 -2.60 -5.95
CA VAL A 49 7.91 -3.77 -5.52
C VAL A 49 8.65 -4.39 -6.69
N PRO A 50 9.97 -4.66 -6.57
CA PRO A 50 10.76 -5.30 -7.62
C PRO A 50 10.27 -6.72 -7.94
N LYS A 51 10.23 -7.03 -9.23
CA LYS A 51 9.89 -8.38 -9.72
C LYS A 51 10.86 -9.43 -9.14
N GLY A 52 10.32 -10.56 -8.69
CA GLY A 52 11.11 -11.64 -8.10
C GLY A 52 11.50 -11.45 -6.63
N SER A 53 11.20 -10.29 -6.01
CA SER A 53 11.41 -10.08 -4.58
C SER A 53 10.47 -10.95 -3.71
N THR A 54 10.73 -11.03 -2.41
CA THR A 54 9.87 -11.72 -1.45
C THR A 54 8.45 -11.14 -1.45
N TYR A 55 8.32 -9.82 -1.53
CA TYR A 55 7.03 -9.15 -1.63
C TYR A 55 6.27 -9.55 -2.89
N HIS A 56 6.97 -9.63 -4.05
CA HIS A 56 6.33 -10.08 -5.29
C HIS A 56 5.82 -11.52 -5.19
N ARG A 57 6.62 -12.44 -4.60
CA ARG A 57 6.19 -13.85 -4.39
C ARG A 57 4.94 -13.94 -3.52
N VAL A 58 4.90 -13.20 -2.41
CA VAL A 58 3.73 -13.14 -1.53
C VAL A 58 2.47 -12.68 -2.29
N LEU A 59 2.59 -11.68 -3.16
CA LEU A 59 1.46 -11.24 -4.00
C LEU A 59 1.05 -12.29 -5.02
N GLN A 60 1.99 -13.08 -5.55
CA GLN A 60 1.69 -14.20 -6.44
C GLN A 60 0.90 -15.30 -5.71
N ASP A 61 1.33 -15.68 -4.50
CA ASP A 61 0.63 -16.66 -3.66
C ASP A 61 -0.80 -16.22 -3.33
N MET A 62 -0.99 -14.91 -3.03
CA MET A 62 -2.32 -14.33 -2.83
C MET A 62 -3.18 -14.41 -4.09
N GLY A 63 -2.58 -14.14 -5.27
CA GLY A 63 -3.26 -14.25 -6.55
C GLY A 63 -3.65 -15.70 -6.89
N GLU A 64 -2.84 -16.68 -6.50
CA GLU A 64 -3.17 -18.10 -6.65
C GLU A 64 -4.31 -18.53 -5.73
N ALA A 65 -4.25 -18.12 -4.45
CA ALA A 65 -5.33 -18.36 -3.49
C ALA A 65 -6.67 -17.76 -3.97
N PHE A 66 -6.62 -16.52 -4.50
CA PHE A 66 -7.80 -15.86 -5.08
C PHE A 66 -8.36 -16.64 -6.26
N ARG A 67 -7.53 -17.00 -7.26
CA ARG A 67 -8.00 -17.72 -8.45
C ARG A 67 -8.57 -19.09 -8.11
N GLY A 68 -7.94 -19.80 -7.15
CA GLY A 68 -8.41 -21.09 -6.69
C GLY A 68 -9.78 -21.05 -6.01
N ALA A 69 -10.05 -19.99 -5.26
CA ALA A 69 -11.30 -19.83 -4.51
C ALA A 69 -12.42 -19.14 -5.33
N GLU A 70 -12.08 -18.20 -6.21
CA GLU A 70 -13.06 -17.47 -7.03
C GLU A 70 -13.53 -18.31 -8.22
N GLY A 71 -12.61 -19.03 -8.87
CA GLY A 71 -12.94 -19.82 -10.05
C GLY A 71 -13.38 -18.98 -11.26
N ASN A 72 -14.26 -19.55 -12.10
CA ASN A 72 -14.97 -18.90 -13.22
C ASN A 72 -14.07 -18.12 -14.21
N GLY A 73 -12.79 -18.53 -14.38
CA GLY A 73 -11.84 -17.82 -15.25
C GLY A 73 -11.37 -16.47 -14.71
N SER A 74 -11.53 -16.22 -13.42
CA SER A 74 -11.07 -14.99 -12.75
C SER A 74 -9.55 -14.85 -12.79
N THR A 75 -9.07 -13.61 -12.87
CA THR A 75 -7.64 -13.31 -13.07
C THR A 75 -7.10 -12.39 -11.98
N PHE A 76 -5.81 -12.59 -11.66
CA PHE A 76 -5.05 -11.72 -10.75
C PHE A 76 -3.75 -11.34 -11.47
N THR A 77 -3.67 -10.09 -11.94
CA THR A 77 -2.52 -9.57 -12.69
C THR A 77 -1.73 -8.62 -11.81
N ILE A 78 -0.42 -8.80 -11.73
CA ILE A 78 0.47 -7.97 -10.92
C ILE A 78 1.38 -7.16 -11.86
N TYR A 79 1.37 -5.84 -11.71
CA TYR A 79 2.25 -4.88 -12.36
C TYR A 79 3.29 -4.42 -11.36
N THR A 80 4.53 -4.89 -11.52
CA THR A 80 5.68 -4.61 -10.66
C THR A 80 6.50 -3.40 -11.13
N ASP A 81 7.53 -3.05 -10.36
CA ASP A 81 8.61 -2.11 -10.74
C ASP A 81 8.14 -0.70 -11.10
N GLY A 82 6.97 -0.28 -10.59
CA GLY A 82 6.41 1.04 -10.92
C GLY A 82 5.93 1.18 -12.35
N SER A 83 5.70 0.08 -13.08
CA SER A 83 5.30 0.08 -14.50
C SER A 83 3.95 0.76 -14.78
N GLN A 84 3.20 1.10 -13.73
CA GLN A 84 1.93 1.82 -13.82
C GLN A 84 2.04 3.31 -13.44
N GLY A 85 3.26 3.84 -13.29
CA GLY A 85 3.56 5.20 -12.88
C GLY A 85 3.77 5.33 -11.37
N SER A 86 3.74 6.57 -10.87
CA SER A 86 3.84 6.89 -9.44
C SER A 86 2.68 6.28 -8.63
N GLU A 87 2.85 6.15 -7.32
CA GLU A 87 1.76 5.67 -6.45
C GLU A 87 0.53 6.60 -6.50
N ALA A 88 0.72 7.91 -6.69
CA ALA A 88 -0.37 8.87 -6.90
C ALA A 88 -1.14 8.56 -8.22
N ASP A 89 -0.42 8.21 -9.31
CA ASP A 89 -1.05 7.77 -10.56
C ASP A 89 -1.85 6.49 -10.37
N VAL A 90 -1.30 5.54 -9.61
CA VAL A 90 -1.96 4.28 -9.29
C VAL A 90 -3.30 4.55 -8.60
N VAL A 91 -3.34 5.41 -7.58
CA VAL A 91 -4.59 5.78 -6.88
C VAL A 91 -5.59 6.43 -7.84
N ARG A 92 -5.14 7.35 -8.72
CA ARG A 92 -6.02 7.94 -9.75
C ARG A 92 -6.62 6.88 -10.68
N ARG A 93 -5.81 5.93 -11.14
CA ARG A 93 -6.26 4.80 -11.99
C ARG A 93 -7.20 3.86 -11.25
N MET A 94 -7.03 3.66 -9.94
CA MET A 94 -7.96 2.88 -9.11
C MET A 94 -9.32 3.58 -8.99
N ARG A 95 -9.34 4.90 -8.81
CA ARG A 95 -10.58 5.69 -8.73
C ARG A 95 -11.43 5.63 -10.02
N VAL A 96 -10.78 5.46 -11.19
CA VAL A 96 -11.47 5.34 -12.49
C VAL A 96 -11.60 3.88 -12.97
N GLY A 97 -11.28 2.90 -12.14
CA GLY A 97 -11.46 1.47 -12.42
C GLY A 97 -10.48 0.85 -13.42
N GLN A 98 -9.40 1.54 -13.79
CA GLN A 98 -8.34 0.97 -14.64
C GLN A 98 -7.47 -0.04 -13.87
N LEU A 99 -7.24 0.23 -12.59
CA LEU A 99 -6.66 -0.66 -11.59
C LEU A 99 -7.68 -0.86 -10.47
N ASN A 100 -7.53 -1.93 -9.71
CA ASN A 100 -8.47 -2.20 -8.61
C ASN A 100 -7.79 -2.75 -7.34
N ALA A 101 -6.49 -2.94 -7.36
CA ALA A 101 -5.69 -3.25 -6.19
C ALA A 101 -4.32 -2.57 -6.29
N ALA A 102 -3.71 -2.28 -5.15
CA ALA A 102 -2.33 -1.83 -5.09
C ALA A 102 -1.68 -2.19 -3.75
N LEU A 103 -0.41 -2.64 -3.81
CA LEU A 103 0.47 -2.64 -2.65
C LEU A 103 1.36 -1.41 -2.79
N MET A 104 1.17 -0.43 -1.91
CA MET A 104 1.86 0.85 -1.96
C MET A 104 2.27 1.35 -0.58
N SER A 105 3.23 2.26 -0.57
CA SER A 105 3.71 2.93 0.64
C SER A 105 2.71 3.96 1.15
N VAL A 106 3.02 4.54 2.32
CA VAL A 106 2.27 5.69 2.87
C VAL A 106 2.19 6.85 1.88
N ILE A 107 3.13 7.01 0.93
CA ILE A 107 3.07 8.06 -0.10
C ILE A 107 1.78 7.90 -0.92
N GLY A 108 1.57 6.72 -1.50
CA GLY A 108 0.35 6.45 -2.27
C GLY A 108 -0.91 6.34 -1.40
N LEU A 109 -0.80 5.75 -0.21
CA LEU A 109 -1.91 5.64 0.72
C LEU A 109 -2.43 7.02 1.18
N SER A 110 -1.55 8.02 1.33
CA SER A 110 -1.93 9.39 1.67
C SER A 110 -2.81 10.06 0.61
N GLU A 111 -2.71 9.63 -0.66
CA GLU A 111 -3.62 10.06 -1.73
C GLU A 111 -5.06 9.57 -1.53
N ILE A 112 -5.25 8.51 -0.74
CA ILE A 112 -6.56 8.04 -0.32
C ILE A 112 -7.00 8.82 0.91
N ASP A 113 -6.18 8.82 1.97
CA ASP A 113 -6.42 9.55 3.21
C ASP A 113 -5.13 9.93 3.93
N GLY A 114 -4.97 11.22 4.24
CA GLY A 114 -3.77 11.78 4.87
C GLY A 114 -3.48 11.29 6.29
N SER A 115 -4.46 10.69 7.00
CA SER A 115 -4.26 10.18 8.36
C SER A 115 -3.18 9.10 8.47
N VAL A 116 -2.93 8.37 7.38
CA VAL A 116 -1.89 7.34 7.33
C VAL A 116 -0.47 7.90 7.38
N SER A 117 -0.26 9.16 7.03
CA SER A 117 1.06 9.79 6.93
C SER A 117 1.85 9.78 8.25
N ALA A 118 1.16 9.75 9.39
CA ALA A 118 1.76 9.65 10.72
C ALA A 118 2.60 8.37 10.92
N LEU A 119 2.37 7.32 10.12
CA LEU A 119 3.11 6.06 10.22
C LEU A 119 4.49 6.09 9.52
N GLN A 120 4.77 7.12 8.69
CA GLN A 120 6.02 7.17 7.90
C GLN A 120 6.60 8.58 7.74
N LYS A 121 5.78 9.61 7.53
CA LYS A 121 6.25 10.95 7.11
C LYS A 121 6.82 11.81 8.27
N MET A 122 7.25 11.17 9.36
CA MET A 122 7.88 11.81 10.52
C MET A 122 9.31 11.27 10.68
N PRO A 123 10.34 11.96 10.13
CA PRO A 123 11.70 11.46 10.13
C PRO A 123 12.23 11.24 11.56
N MET A 124 12.87 10.10 11.77
CA MET A 124 13.52 9.67 13.02
C MET A 124 12.62 9.66 14.27
N VAL A 125 11.29 9.75 14.10
CA VAL A 125 10.34 9.60 15.22
C VAL A 125 10.38 8.18 15.78
N PHE A 126 10.44 7.19 14.90
CA PHE A 126 10.56 5.78 15.25
C PHE A 126 12.02 5.33 15.23
N ARG A 127 12.39 4.45 16.19
CA ARG A 127 13.71 3.84 16.31
C ARG A 127 13.71 2.33 16.05
N SER A 128 12.55 1.69 16.19
CA SER A 128 12.37 0.24 16.03
C SER A 128 11.03 -0.12 15.45
N TRP A 129 10.88 -1.39 15.02
CA TRP A 129 9.61 -1.93 14.53
C TRP A 129 8.58 -2.08 15.65
N GLU A 130 9.02 -2.33 16.88
CA GLU A 130 8.17 -2.44 18.06
C GLU A 130 7.47 -1.10 18.36
N GLU A 131 8.16 0.03 18.20
CA GLU A 131 7.55 1.37 18.31
C GLU A 131 6.48 1.58 17.25
N ILE A 132 6.75 1.16 16.00
CA ILE A 132 5.80 1.27 14.89
C ILE A 132 4.59 0.37 15.15
N ASP A 133 4.79 -0.85 15.60
CA ASP A 133 3.71 -1.79 15.95
C ASP A 133 2.81 -1.21 17.04
N TYR A 134 3.40 -0.66 18.10
CA TYR A 134 2.67 -0.05 19.22
C TYR A 134 1.78 1.11 18.76
N VAL A 135 2.35 2.04 17.99
CA VAL A 135 1.61 3.18 17.42
C VAL A 135 0.53 2.71 16.44
N SER A 136 0.88 1.77 15.58
CA SER A 136 -0.01 1.23 14.56
C SER A 136 -1.24 0.54 15.14
N GLN A 137 -1.11 -0.19 16.26
CA GLN A 137 -2.25 -0.81 16.93
C GLN A 137 -3.32 0.21 17.33
N THR A 138 -2.91 1.43 17.68
CA THR A 138 -3.82 2.51 18.04
C THR A 138 -4.39 3.24 16.83
N LEU A 139 -3.58 3.51 15.80
CA LEU A 139 -3.97 4.37 14.68
C LEU A 139 -4.67 3.61 13.53
N ARG A 140 -4.25 2.39 13.21
CA ARG A 140 -4.78 1.62 12.06
C ARG A 140 -6.29 1.45 12.05
N PRO A 141 -7.00 1.17 13.16
CA PRO A 141 -8.45 1.02 13.13
C PRO A 141 -9.20 2.26 12.65
N SER A 142 -8.68 3.45 12.92
CA SER A 142 -9.26 4.71 12.44
C SER A 142 -8.91 4.94 10.97
N ILE A 143 -7.66 4.72 10.59
CA ILE A 143 -7.17 4.83 9.20
C ILE A 143 -7.97 3.90 8.28
N GLU A 144 -8.17 2.65 8.67
CA GLU A 144 -8.93 1.66 7.88
C GLU A 144 -10.39 2.06 7.68
N ARG A 145 -11.02 2.68 8.69
CA ARG A 145 -12.38 3.25 8.55
C ARG A 145 -12.41 4.37 7.53
N HIS A 146 -11.47 5.33 7.61
CA HIS A 146 -11.37 6.41 6.62
C HIS A 146 -11.16 5.87 5.20
N PHE A 147 -10.33 4.83 5.04
CA PHE A 147 -10.11 4.19 3.74
C PHE A 147 -11.39 3.55 3.21
N LEU A 148 -12.12 2.83 4.08
CA LEU A 148 -13.40 2.21 3.73
C LEU A 148 -14.44 3.25 3.29
N ASP A 149 -14.55 4.37 4.01
CA ASP A 149 -15.43 5.48 3.69
C ASP A 149 -15.08 6.13 2.32
N LYS A 150 -13.80 6.10 1.96
CA LYS A 150 -13.29 6.57 0.66
C LYS A 150 -13.30 5.50 -0.45
N GLY A 151 -13.90 4.35 -0.18
CA GLY A 151 -14.08 3.29 -1.17
C GLY A 151 -12.90 2.34 -1.35
N PHE A 152 -12.05 2.18 -0.33
CA PHE A 152 -10.91 1.28 -0.32
C PHE A 152 -10.93 0.35 0.88
N VAL A 153 -10.62 -0.92 0.65
CA VAL A 153 -10.50 -1.95 1.69
C VAL A 153 -9.03 -2.26 1.90
N VAL A 154 -8.54 -2.13 3.13
CA VAL A 154 -7.19 -2.56 3.50
C VAL A 154 -7.20 -4.07 3.71
N VAL A 155 -6.33 -4.80 3.00
CA VAL A 155 -6.23 -6.26 3.05
C VAL A 155 -5.10 -6.71 3.98
N LEU A 156 -3.95 -6.01 3.92
CA LEU A 156 -2.82 -6.23 4.84
C LEU A 156 -2.00 -4.95 4.97
N TRP A 157 -1.29 -4.85 6.08
CA TRP A 157 -0.21 -3.89 6.30
C TRP A 157 1.14 -4.60 6.17
N ALA A 158 2.13 -3.90 5.65
CA ALA A 158 3.48 -4.42 5.46
C ALA A 158 4.52 -3.34 5.76
N GLU A 159 5.67 -3.75 6.24
CA GLU A 159 6.86 -2.92 6.42
C GLU A 159 7.91 -3.35 5.37
N ALA A 160 8.63 -2.38 4.79
CA ALA A 160 9.59 -2.65 3.71
C ALA A 160 11.01 -2.09 3.99
N GLY A 161 11.38 -1.97 5.25
CA GLY A 161 12.72 -1.54 5.67
C GLY A 161 12.78 -0.09 6.12
N TRP A 162 13.99 0.30 6.51
CA TRP A 162 14.30 1.66 6.93
C TRP A 162 15.01 2.39 5.79
N VAL A 163 14.57 3.58 5.47
CA VAL A 163 15.23 4.45 4.49
C VAL A 163 16.65 4.79 4.97
N ARG A 164 17.62 4.63 4.08
CA ARG A 164 19.01 5.04 4.18
C ARG A 164 19.36 5.97 3.02
N PHE A 165 20.41 6.76 3.18
CA PHE A 165 20.91 7.63 2.12
C PHE A 165 22.09 6.98 1.40
N PHE A 166 21.94 6.72 0.11
CA PHE A 166 22.98 6.24 -0.78
C PHE A 166 23.47 7.38 -1.65
N SER A 167 24.79 7.51 -1.85
CA SER A 167 25.35 8.63 -2.59
C SER A 167 26.62 8.26 -3.36
N LYS A 168 26.92 9.07 -4.40
CA LYS A 168 28.15 8.92 -5.20
C LYS A 168 29.42 9.38 -4.46
N GLN A 169 29.27 10.17 -3.42
CA GLN A 169 30.39 10.72 -2.65
C GLN A 169 30.12 10.54 -1.14
N PRO A 170 31.16 10.50 -0.31
CA PRO A 170 31.02 10.36 1.15
C PRO A 170 30.16 11.48 1.76
N ALA A 171 29.35 11.13 2.73
CA ALA A 171 28.61 12.07 3.57
C ALA A 171 28.45 11.48 4.99
N ALA A 172 28.26 12.32 6.00
CA ALA A 172 28.02 11.90 7.37
C ALA A 172 26.87 12.66 8.02
N ARG A 173 26.60 13.90 7.60
CA ARG A 173 25.63 14.82 8.21
C ARG A 173 24.61 15.33 7.19
N PRO A 174 23.47 15.84 7.63
CA PRO A 174 22.46 16.44 6.75
C PRO A 174 23.04 17.53 5.85
N GLU A 175 23.94 18.37 6.39
CA GLU A 175 24.59 19.47 5.66
C GLU A 175 25.38 19.00 4.46
N ASP A 176 25.99 17.80 4.52
CA ASP A 176 26.74 17.22 3.41
C ASP A 176 25.85 16.86 2.23
N LEU A 177 24.55 16.65 2.47
CA LEU A 177 23.57 16.30 1.44
C LEU A 177 22.89 17.51 0.79
N LYS A 178 22.81 18.67 1.48
CA LYS A 178 22.13 19.89 0.97
C LYS A 178 22.59 20.34 -0.42
N PRO A 179 23.91 20.36 -0.75
CA PRO A 179 24.37 20.78 -2.07
C PRO A 179 24.14 19.77 -3.18
N ARG A 180 23.68 18.54 -2.84
CA ARG A 180 23.56 17.41 -3.76
C ARG A 180 22.22 17.39 -4.47
N ARG A 181 22.20 16.78 -5.66
CA ARG A 181 20.96 16.49 -6.40
C ARG A 181 20.35 15.23 -5.81
N MET A 182 19.40 15.43 -4.92
CA MET A 182 18.78 14.35 -4.18
C MET A 182 17.51 13.90 -4.88
N PHE A 183 17.39 12.60 -5.10
CA PHE A 183 16.16 11.99 -5.59
C PHE A 183 14.97 12.31 -4.69
N ALA A 184 13.85 12.65 -5.29
CA ALA A 184 12.54 12.75 -4.66
C ALA A 184 11.50 12.00 -5.50
N TRP A 185 10.56 11.34 -4.85
CA TRP A 185 9.53 10.53 -5.50
C TRP A 185 8.55 11.40 -6.28
N ALA A 186 8.29 11.04 -7.55
CA ALA A 186 7.20 11.63 -8.33
C ALA A 186 5.86 11.35 -7.61
N GLY A 187 5.03 12.40 -7.49
CA GLY A 187 3.76 12.34 -6.79
C GLY A 187 3.81 12.69 -5.30
N ASP A 188 4.99 12.79 -4.66
CA ASP A 188 5.14 13.25 -3.26
C ASP A 188 5.53 14.74 -3.22
N ASN A 189 4.62 15.61 -3.66
CA ASN A 189 4.88 17.05 -3.75
C ASN A 189 5.17 17.69 -2.39
N GLU A 190 4.52 17.22 -1.32
CA GLU A 190 4.74 17.70 0.05
C GLU A 190 6.19 17.47 0.49
N GLN A 191 6.72 16.26 0.20
CA GLN A 191 8.11 15.92 0.49
C GLN A 191 9.08 16.80 -0.31
N VAL A 192 8.78 17.09 -1.58
CA VAL A 192 9.59 17.98 -2.43
C VAL A 192 9.66 19.38 -1.84
N GLU A 193 8.54 19.96 -1.42
CA GLU A 193 8.49 21.29 -0.82
C GLU A 193 9.20 21.30 0.56
N LEU A 194 9.02 20.26 1.38
CA LEU A 194 9.77 20.13 2.63
C LEU A 194 11.29 20.07 2.38
N MET A 195 11.74 19.28 1.42
CA MET A 195 13.16 19.19 1.07
C MET A 195 13.73 20.54 0.65
N LYS A 196 13.01 21.33 -0.17
CA LYS A 196 13.41 22.70 -0.56
C LYS A 196 13.47 23.63 0.64
N ALA A 197 12.47 23.61 1.51
CA ALA A 197 12.41 24.43 2.72
C ALA A 197 13.57 24.12 3.68
N LEU A 198 14.05 22.86 3.73
CA LEU A 198 15.21 22.42 4.51
C LEU A 198 16.57 22.68 3.80
N GLY A 199 16.55 23.26 2.60
CA GLY A 199 17.74 23.65 1.84
C GLY A 199 18.35 22.54 0.99
N PHE A 200 17.62 21.43 0.73
CA PHE A 200 18.03 20.40 -0.21
C PHE A 200 17.70 20.77 -1.67
N ARG A 201 18.24 20.00 -2.60
CA ARG A 201 18.00 20.13 -4.05
C ARG A 201 17.32 18.89 -4.59
N PRO A 202 15.99 18.75 -4.40
CA PRO A 202 15.26 17.60 -4.88
C PRO A 202 15.19 17.57 -6.41
N VAL A 203 15.37 16.38 -6.97
CA VAL A 203 15.13 16.05 -8.37
C VAL A 203 14.04 15.00 -8.41
N VAL A 204 12.88 15.37 -8.95
CA VAL A 204 11.69 14.52 -9.00
C VAL A 204 11.84 13.51 -10.14
N LEU A 205 11.78 12.22 -9.81
CA LEU A 205 11.86 11.13 -10.79
C LEU A 205 10.83 10.05 -10.47
N GLU A 206 10.42 9.33 -11.50
CA GLU A 206 9.70 8.06 -11.35
C GLU A 206 10.68 6.96 -10.88
N THR A 207 10.13 5.88 -10.31
CA THR A 207 10.93 4.75 -9.81
C THR A 207 11.85 4.17 -10.89
N ALA A 208 11.34 4.03 -12.12
CA ALA A 208 12.08 3.48 -13.25
C ALA A 208 13.27 4.36 -13.67
N ASP A 209 13.24 5.66 -13.35
CA ASP A 209 14.25 6.64 -13.78
C ASP A 209 15.38 6.83 -12.74
N ILE A 210 15.29 6.20 -11.57
CA ILE A 210 16.31 6.35 -10.51
C ILE A 210 17.69 5.84 -10.99
N ILE A 211 17.74 4.63 -11.53
CA ILE A 211 19.02 4.04 -12.00
C ILE A 211 19.57 4.82 -13.21
N PRO A 212 18.81 5.11 -14.28
CA PRO A 212 19.26 6.01 -15.36
C PRO A 212 19.69 7.38 -14.85
N GLY A 213 18.97 7.97 -13.91
CA GLY A 213 19.28 9.27 -13.29
C GLY A 213 20.62 9.26 -12.55
N LEU A 214 20.94 8.17 -11.85
CA LEU A 214 22.26 7.98 -11.24
C LEU A 214 23.35 7.81 -12.32
N GLN A 215 23.12 7.01 -13.36
CA GLN A 215 24.10 6.77 -14.43
C GLN A 215 24.48 8.07 -15.14
N THR A 216 23.49 8.88 -15.51
CA THR A 216 23.71 10.16 -16.21
C THR A 216 24.16 11.29 -15.27
N GLY A 217 24.09 11.09 -13.95
CA GLY A 217 24.38 12.12 -12.96
C GLY A 217 23.28 13.15 -12.80
N LEU A 218 22.07 12.88 -13.28
CA LEU A 218 20.88 13.71 -12.99
C LEU A 218 20.61 13.78 -11.48
N VAL A 219 20.81 12.66 -10.79
CA VAL A 219 20.87 12.57 -9.32
C VAL A 219 22.22 11.99 -8.88
N ASP A 220 22.63 12.32 -7.67
CA ASP A 220 23.86 11.80 -7.04
C ASP A 220 23.63 11.25 -5.63
N THR A 221 22.40 11.39 -5.10
CA THR A 221 21.98 10.90 -3.80
C THR A 221 20.55 10.36 -3.89
N VAL A 222 20.33 9.16 -3.31
CA VAL A 222 19.04 8.47 -3.30
C VAL A 222 18.73 7.99 -1.89
N ALA A 223 17.51 8.28 -1.42
CA ALA A 223 16.99 7.84 -0.14
C ALA A 223 16.04 6.65 -0.35
N VAL A 224 16.51 5.43 -0.06
CA VAL A 224 15.76 4.17 -0.26
C VAL A 224 16.14 3.15 0.83
N THR A 225 15.41 2.03 0.87
CA THR A 225 15.76 0.93 1.78
C THR A 225 16.95 0.11 1.24
N PRO A 226 17.76 -0.49 2.11
CA PRO A 226 18.88 -1.37 1.70
C PRO A 226 18.44 -2.53 0.82
N MET A 227 17.29 -3.12 1.10
CA MET A 227 16.72 -4.21 0.30
C MET A 227 16.46 -3.76 -1.15
N TRP A 228 15.87 -2.58 -1.35
CA TRP A 228 15.62 -2.03 -2.68
C TRP A 228 16.93 -1.69 -3.40
N ALA A 229 17.89 -1.09 -2.68
CA ALA A 229 19.22 -0.77 -3.21
C ALA A 229 19.95 -2.02 -3.70
N LEU A 230 19.92 -3.12 -2.93
CA LEU A 230 20.50 -4.39 -3.32
C LEU A 230 19.82 -4.99 -4.56
N ALA A 231 18.48 -5.01 -4.57
CA ALA A 231 17.70 -5.59 -5.68
C ALA A 231 17.95 -4.87 -7.01
N THR A 232 18.16 -3.56 -6.98
CA THR A 232 18.42 -2.72 -8.17
C THR A 232 19.91 -2.51 -8.45
N GLN A 233 20.81 -3.08 -7.64
CA GLN A 233 22.27 -2.89 -7.71
C GLN A 233 22.68 -1.41 -7.63
N LEU A 234 21.93 -0.61 -6.89
CA LEU A 234 22.17 0.82 -6.71
C LEU A 234 23.55 1.09 -6.09
N ASP A 235 24.01 0.20 -5.20
CA ASP A 235 25.32 0.23 -4.55
C ASP A 235 26.51 0.38 -5.53
N ARG A 236 26.37 -0.12 -6.74
CA ARG A 236 27.40 0.03 -7.80
C ARG A 236 27.51 1.45 -8.35
N LEU A 237 26.43 2.22 -8.30
CA LEU A 237 26.36 3.59 -8.82
C LEU A 237 26.50 4.65 -7.71
N ALA A 238 26.10 4.31 -6.50
CA ALA A 238 26.16 5.14 -5.30
C ALA A 238 26.82 4.35 -4.16
N PRO A 239 28.17 4.21 -4.17
CA PRO A 239 28.91 3.30 -3.31
C PRO A 239 29.13 3.79 -1.87
N TYR A 240 28.45 4.84 -1.44
CA TYR A 240 28.51 5.35 -0.07
C TYR A 240 27.11 5.34 0.52
N MET A 241 26.95 4.78 1.72
CA MET A 241 25.69 4.76 2.47
C MET A 241 25.90 5.40 3.85
N ILE A 242 24.98 6.26 4.26
CA ILE A 242 24.86 6.72 5.63
C ILE A 242 23.90 5.79 6.35
N ASP A 243 24.39 5.14 7.42
CA ASP A 243 23.59 4.22 8.23
C ASP A 243 22.77 5.00 9.27
N VAL A 244 21.79 5.75 8.80
CA VAL A 244 20.79 6.44 9.60
C VAL A 244 19.41 5.86 9.30
N LYS A 245 18.67 5.43 10.31
CA LYS A 245 17.26 5.05 10.17
C LYS A 245 16.41 6.30 10.03
N TRP A 246 16.30 6.82 8.79
CA TRP A 246 15.63 8.09 8.52
C TRP A 246 14.12 8.01 8.72
N ALA A 247 13.49 7.06 8.07
CA ALA A 247 12.06 6.76 8.18
C ALA A 247 11.81 5.29 7.86
N PRO A 248 10.80 4.65 8.47
CA PRO A 248 10.35 3.34 8.02
C PRO A 248 9.61 3.46 6.69
N ILE A 249 9.65 2.42 5.87
CA ILE A 249 8.67 2.26 4.80
C ILE A 249 7.55 1.39 5.32
N VAL A 250 6.40 2.00 5.54
CA VAL A 250 5.14 1.34 5.89
C VAL A 250 4.24 1.40 4.67
N GLY A 251 3.55 0.31 4.39
CA GLY A 251 2.64 0.21 3.28
C GLY A 251 1.44 -0.66 3.59
N ALA A 252 0.51 -0.70 2.65
CA ALA A 252 -0.64 -1.59 2.72
C ALA A 252 -1.04 -2.08 1.33
N LEU A 253 -1.57 -3.30 1.28
CA LEU A 253 -2.35 -3.77 0.15
C LEU A 253 -3.78 -3.28 0.32
N VAL A 254 -4.22 -2.47 -0.63
CA VAL A 254 -5.60 -1.98 -0.71
C VAL A 254 -6.29 -2.49 -1.97
N VAL A 255 -7.59 -2.73 -1.85
CA VAL A 255 -8.47 -3.13 -2.97
C VAL A 255 -9.62 -2.13 -3.02
N THR A 256 -10.06 -1.71 -4.22
CA THR A 256 -11.26 -0.88 -4.33
C THR A 256 -12.47 -1.63 -3.79
N ARG A 257 -13.33 -0.93 -3.04
CA ARG A 257 -14.52 -1.52 -2.42
C ARG A 257 -15.42 -2.25 -3.43
N PRO A 258 -15.73 -1.69 -4.63
CA PRO A 258 -16.52 -2.42 -5.62
C PRO A 258 -15.87 -3.75 -6.04
N SER A 259 -14.55 -3.79 -6.23
CA SER A 259 -13.86 -5.03 -6.60
C SER A 259 -13.81 -6.04 -5.45
N TRP A 260 -13.71 -5.58 -4.21
CA TRP A 260 -13.79 -6.43 -3.03
C TRP A 260 -15.18 -7.03 -2.86
N GLU A 261 -16.23 -6.24 -3.05
CA GLU A 261 -17.62 -6.67 -2.94
C GLU A 261 -18.04 -7.62 -4.06
N ALA A 262 -17.45 -7.50 -5.26
CA ALA A 262 -17.66 -8.40 -6.39
C ALA A 262 -17.08 -9.80 -6.19
N MET A 263 -16.10 -9.98 -5.27
CA MET A 263 -15.52 -11.30 -4.97
C MET A 263 -16.51 -12.18 -4.20
N THR A 264 -16.47 -13.48 -4.45
CA THR A 264 -17.20 -14.45 -3.63
C THR A 264 -16.74 -14.41 -2.17
N PRO A 265 -17.58 -14.79 -1.20
CA PRO A 265 -17.16 -14.95 0.20
C PRO A 265 -15.95 -15.88 0.36
N ALA A 266 -15.87 -16.93 -0.46
CA ALA A 266 -14.75 -17.88 -0.46
C ALA A 266 -13.44 -17.20 -0.89
N ALA A 267 -13.46 -16.41 -1.96
CA ALA A 267 -12.29 -15.69 -2.45
C ALA A 267 -11.82 -14.60 -1.45
N ARG A 268 -12.75 -13.86 -0.85
CA ARG A 268 -12.40 -12.89 0.22
C ARG A 268 -11.74 -13.59 1.41
N SER A 269 -12.28 -14.73 1.84
CA SER A 269 -11.69 -15.53 2.91
C SER A 269 -10.29 -16.06 2.55
N ALA A 270 -10.09 -16.54 1.32
CA ALA A 270 -8.80 -17.01 0.82
C ALA A 270 -7.75 -15.89 0.78
N ILE A 271 -8.12 -14.71 0.28
CA ILE A 271 -7.25 -13.53 0.30
C ILE A 271 -6.88 -13.15 1.73
N GLN A 272 -7.83 -13.08 2.66
CA GLN A 272 -7.57 -12.74 4.05
C GLN A 272 -6.68 -13.77 4.76
N GLN A 273 -6.86 -15.05 4.46
CA GLN A 273 -5.98 -16.11 4.98
C GLN A 273 -4.57 -15.98 4.42
N SER A 274 -4.44 -15.80 3.10
CA SER A 274 -3.15 -15.57 2.46
C SER A 274 -2.48 -14.28 2.97
N ALA A 275 -3.24 -13.22 3.24
CA ALA A 275 -2.75 -11.98 3.83
C ALA A 275 -2.13 -12.20 5.23
N ARG A 276 -2.77 -13.00 6.09
CA ARG A 276 -2.19 -13.34 7.40
C ARG A 276 -0.88 -14.10 7.28
N GLN A 277 -0.79 -15.06 6.34
CA GLN A 277 0.46 -15.78 6.05
C GLN A 277 1.53 -14.85 5.48
N ALA A 278 1.14 -13.95 4.58
CA ALA A 278 1.98 -12.93 3.98
C ALA A 278 2.61 -12.03 5.05
N VAL A 279 1.82 -11.49 5.97
CA VAL A 279 2.31 -10.64 7.08
C VAL A 279 3.35 -11.39 7.91
N ALA A 280 3.10 -12.64 8.28
CA ALA A 280 4.06 -13.44 9.03
C ALA A 280 5.38 -13.66 8.25
N THR A 281 5.28 -14.00 6.96
CA THR A 281 6.44 -14.18 6.08
C THR A 281 7.25 -12.89 5.91
N LEU A 282 6.56 -11.77 5.65
CA LEU A 282 7.21 -10.48 5.45
C LEU A 282 7.86 -9.96 6.73
N ARG A 283 7.24 -10.15 7.89
CA ARG A 283 7.81 -9.79 9.19
C ARG A 283 9.07 -10.60 9.51
N ALA A 284 9.04 -11.91 9.30
CA ALA A 284 10.22 -12.77 9.47
C ALA A 284 11.36 -12.42 8.49
N TYR A 285 11.03 -12.02 7.27
CA TYR A 285 11.97 -11.53 6.29
C TYR A 285 12.55 -10.17 6.73
N GLN A 286 11.69 -9.21 7.06
CA GLN A 286 12.06 -7.83 7.36
C GLN A 286 13.00 -7.69 8.56
N SER A 287 12.87 -8.57 9.56
CA SER A 287 13.72 -8.53 10.76
C SER A 287 15.23 -8.61 10.47
N ARG A 288 15.63 -9.15 9.31
CA ARG A 288 17.04 -9.35 8.89
C ARG A 288 17.37 -8.74 7.54
N ALA A 289 16.35 -8.38 6.74
CA ALA A 289 16.52 -8.04 5.34
C ALA A 289 17.44 -6.82 5.11
N ASP A 290 17.34 -5.79 5.94
CA ASP A 290 18.19 -4.59 5.83
C ASP A 290 19.65 -4.92 6.14
N ASP A 291 19.93 -5.65 7.23
CA ASP A 291 21.29 -6.01 7.63
C ASP A 291 21.95 -6.99 6.64
N GLU A 292 21.19 -7.98 6.17
CA GLU A 292 21.65 -8.92 5.14
C GLU A 292 21.95 -8.18 3.83
N ALA A 293 21.08 -7.26 3.40
CA ALA A 293 21.29 -6.46 2.20
C ALA A 293 22.52 -5.57 2.31
N ILE A 294 22.71 -4.89 3.46
CA ILE A 294 23.89 -4.07 3.72
C ILE A 294 25.16 -4.93 3.66
N SER A 295 25.18 -6.08 4.36
CA SER A 295 26.32 -6.98 4.37
C SER A 295 26.72 -7.46 2.98
N VAL A 296 25.74 -7.85 2.13
CA VAL A 296 25.99 -8.26 0.75
C VAL A 296 26.57 -7.11 -0.08
N MET A 297 26.05 -5.89 0.09
CA MET A 297 26.57 -4.72 -0.62
C MET A 297 27.97 -4.30 -0.13
N GLU A 298 28.27 -4.41 1.20
CA GLU A 298 29.61 -4.18 1.73
C GLU A 298 30.64 -5.13 1.11
N GLN A 299 30.28 -6.42 0.95
CA GLN A 299 31.16 -7.41 0.25
C GLN A 299 31.40 -7.04 -1.23
N ARG A 300 30.53 -6.24 -1.84
CA ARG A 300 30.65 -5.71 -3.21
C ARG A 300 31.35 -4.35 -3.27
N GLY A 301 31.72 -3.78 -2.14
CA GLY A 301 32.45 -2.51 -2.07
C GLY A 301 31.64 -1.30 -1.61
N LEU A 302 30.39 -1.48 -1.13
CA LEU A 302 29.63 -0.41 -0.49
C LEU A 302 30.41 0.05 0.77
N ARG A 303 30.57 1.36 0.90
CA ARG A 303 31.21 2.02 2.03
C ARG A 303 30.13 2.57 2.97
N VAL A 304 29.93 1.87 4.09
CA VAL A 304 28.90 2.23 5.09
C VAL A 304 29.50 3.19 6.11
N ARG A 305 28.92 4.39 6.20
CA ARG A 305 29.21 5.36 7.26
C ARG A 305 28.28 5.08 8.44
N ARG A 306 28.79 4.34 9.42
CA ARG A 306 28.14 4.20 10.72
C ARG A 306 28.34 5.50 11.51
N LEU A 307 27.24 6.02 12.07
CA LEU A 307 27.23 7.33 12.69
C LEU A 307 27.94 7.31 14.05
N SER A 308 28.77 8.33 14.31
CA SER A 308 29.23 8.63 15.67
C SER A 308 28.06 9.18 16.51
N PRO A 309 28.13 9.14 17.87
CA PRO A 309 27.11 9.75 18.71
C PRO A 309 26.85 11.23 18.37
N ARG A 310 27.90 11.98 18.01
CA ARG A 310 27.80 13.38 17.57
C ARG A 310 27.04 13.53 16.24
N ASP A 311 27.30 12.64 15.27
CA ASP A 311 26.62 12.68 13.97
C ASP A 311 25.16 12.24 14.13
N SER A 312 24.87 11.22 14.96
CA SER A 312 23.51 10.82 15.30
C SER A 312 22.69 11.96 15.91
N ALA A 313 23.27 12.67 16.90
CA ALA A 313 22.63 13.83 17.51
C ALA A 313 22.36 14.95 16.50
N ALA A 314 23.26 15.15 15.50
CA ALA A 314 23.04 16.13 14.43
C ALA A 314 21.87 15.74 13.53
N TRP A 315 21.73 14.44 13.20
CA TRP A 315 20.58 13.92 12.43
C TRP A 315 19.27 14.04 13.22
N GLU A 316 19.27 13.73 14.51
CA GLU A 316 18.09 13.87 15.38
C GLU A 316 17.64 15.33 15.48
N ALA A 317 18.57 16.25 15.73
CA ALA A 317 18.29 17.68 15.79
C ALA A 317 17.75 18.22 14.45
N PHE A 318 18.32 17.75 13.34
CA PHE A 318 17.84 18.09 12.00
C PHE A 318 16.43 17.56 11.75
N ALA A 319 16.13 16.31 12.08
CA ALA A 319 14.80 15.73 11.94
C ALA A 319 13.76 16.52 12.78
N GLN A 320 14.10 16.84 14.03
CA GLN A 320 13.24 17.64 14.91
C GLN A 320 13.00 19.06 14.38
N SER A 321 13.97 19.67 13.72
CA SER A 321 13.80 21.00 13.10
C SER A 321 12.80 21.01 11.95
N ALA A 322 12.54 19.84 11.34
CA ALA A 322 11.53 19.67 10.29
C ALA A 322 10.10 19.51 10.83
N TYR A 323 9.93 19.11 12.10
CA TYR A 323 8.61 18.81 12.66
C TYR A 323 7.59 19.94 12.59
N PRO A 324 7.94 21.24 12.84
CA PRO A 324 6.99 22.32 12.65
C PRO A 324 6.49 22.49 11.21
N LEU A 325 7.28 22.06 10.21
CA LEU A 325 6.92 22.08 8.79
C LEU A 325 6.10 20.86 8.38
N ILE A 326 6.14 19.79 9.18
CA ILE A 326 5.44 18.54 8.92
C ILE A 326 4.07 18.54 9.60
N ARG A 327 4.00 18.98 10.86
CA ARG A 327 2.78 19.00 11.67
C ARG A 327 1.73 19.93 11.06
N GLY A 328 0.55 19.38 10.75
CA GLY A 328 -0.56 20.12 10.13
C GLY A 328 -0.42 20.36 8.61
N HIS A 329 0.72 19.98 8.01
CA HIS A 329 0.96 20.10 6.57
C HIS A 329 1.04 18.72 5.89
N MET A 330 2.08 17.94 6.19
CA MET A 330 2.27 16.59 5.65
C MET A 330 1.60 15.52 6.51
N VAL A 331 1.49 15.77 7.79
CA VAL A 331 0.86 14.88 8.79
C VAL A 331 -0.21 15.68 9.52
N PRO A 332 -1.48 15.25 9.53
CA PRO A 332 -2.52 15.89 10.33
C PRO A 332 -2.09 16.06 11.79
N GLU A 333 -2.45 17.20 12.38
CA GLU A 333 -1.97 17.57 13.73
C GLU A 333 -2.26 16.52 14.79
N ASP A 334 -3.48 15.98 14.78
CA ASP A 334 -3.94 14.94 15.71
C ASP A 334 -3.13 13.64 15.55
N GLY A 335 -2.86 13.24 14.32
CA GLY A 335 -2.03 12.08 13.99
C GLY A 335 -0.58 12.27 14.39
N PHE A 336 -0.02 13.47 14.14
CA PHE A 336 1.34 13.82 14.56
C PHE A 336 1.48 13.77 16.09
N ASP A 337 0.61 14.46 16.81
CA ASP A 337 0.64 14.55 18.27
C ASP A 337 0.37 13.20 18.93
N ALA A 338 -0.55 12.40 18.37
CA ALA A 338 -0.80 11.03 18.83
C ALA A 338 0.44 10.15 18.66
N THR A 339 1.13 10.23 17.52
CA THR A 339 2.35 9.45 17.27
C THR A 339 3.46 9.80 18.26
N VAL A 340 3.74 11.10 18.45
CA VAL A 340 4.77 11.55 19.39
C VAL A 340 4.46 11.07 20.82
N ARG A 341 3.22 11.20 21.26
CA ARG A 341 2.77 10.76 22.58
C ARG A 341 2.91 9.24 22.77
N LEU A 342 2.44 8.45 21.80
CA LEU A 342 2.47 6.99 21.85
C LEU A 342 3.90 6.45 21.85
N VAL A 343 4.80 7.04 21.04
CA VAL A 343 6.21 6.67 21.04
C VAL A 343 6.86 6.99 22.39
N ALA A 344 6.56 8.15 22.99
CA ALA A 344 7.07 8.50 24.32
C ALA A 344 6.55 7.54 25.39
N GLN A 345 5.28 7.16 25.34
CA GLN A 345 4.66 6.19 26.23
C GLN A 345 5.35 4.82 26.11
N PHE A 346 5.50 4.27 24.89
CA PHE A 346 6.18 3.00 24.66
C PHE A 346 7.59 2.99 25.25
N ARG A 347 8.37 4.05 25.01
CA ARG A 347 9.75 4.17 25.56
C ARG A 347 9.78 4.20 27.08
N HIS A 348 8.81 4.86 27.71
CA HIS A 348 8.69 4.88 29.16
C HIS A 348 8.36 3.50 29.73
N GLU A 349 7.40 2.79 29.13
CA GLU A 349 6.99 1.44 29.54
C GLU A 349 8.09 0.39 29.33
N SER A 350 8.91 0.52 28.28
CA SER A 350 10.00 -0.41 27.95
C SER A 350 11.26 -0.25 28.83
N HIS A 351 11.34 0.84 29.60
CA HIS A 351 12.45 1.11 30.53
C HIS A 351 12.12 0.79 32.00
N GLN A 352 10.89 0.31 32.28
CA GLN A 352 10.45 -0.20 33.58
C GLN A 352 10.56 -1.73 33.63
#